data_ff4f6af065b8ec855c6812c810891185
#
_entry.id   ff4f6af065b8ec855c6812c810891185
#
_cell.length_a   1.000
_cell.length_b   1.000
_cell.length_c   1.000
_cell.angle_alpha   90.00
_cell.angle_beta   90.00
_cell.angle_gamma   90.00
#
_symmetry.space_group_name_H-M   'P 1'
#
loop_
_entity.id
_entity.type
_entity.pdbx_description
1 polymer ?
#
loop_
_entity_poly.entity_id
_entity_poly.type
_entity_poly.pdbx_seq_one_letter_code
_entity_poly.pdbx_strand_id
1 'polypeptide(L)'
;MIEIIQVREADVPREQLSVTIITLNEERNIRDCLESVRWADEIIVVDSGSTDRTIQICLEYTDRIWTNPWPGMNEQKRVALNHAAHPWILNIDADERVSDDLRGHILRVLETQDADGYRFPRKNYFLDRWMKHGGWYPDHVLRLFKKERGRYAGMDPHDKVVVEGRVRTIPAPLVHHTYSSLSQYVSRQNAYSNASAEALVRQGARIFPLLIPLKTLWKFFETYIVKMGFMDGFHGFVAAMGASFTTFWKYAKSWDLTRKKEHTLTLP
;
A
#
# COMPACT_ATOMS: atom_id res chain seq x y z
N MET A 1 35.35 28.62 -37.35
CA MET A 1 35.20 28.29 -35.94
C MET A 1 33.72 28.36 -35.65
N ILE A 2 33.04 27.19 -35.62
CA ILE A 2 31.59 27.12 -35.36
C ILE A 2 31.46 26.95 -33.85
N GLU A 3 30.97 27.98 -33.20
CA GLU A 3 30.65 27.98 -31.78
C GLU A 3 29.44 27.08 -31.56
N ILE A 4 29.61 25.91 -30.96
CA ILE A 4 28.54 25.05 -30.54
C ILE A 4 27.92 25.72 -29.33
N ILE A 5 26.82 26.45 -29.55
CA ILE A 5 25.94 26.91 -28.48
C ILE A 5 25.36 25.65 -27.83
N GLN A 6 25.87 25.26 -26.68
CA GLN A 6 25.18 24.34 -25.78
C GLN A 6 23.90 25.04 -25.33
N VAL A 7 22.79 24.72 -26.01
CA VAL A 7 21.46 25.03 -25.50
C VAL A 7 21.34 24.22 -24.20
N ARG A 8 21.48 24.89 -23.07
CA ARG A 8 21.00 24.35 -21.80
C ARG A 8 19.55 24.00 -22.06
N GLU A 9 19.17 22.72 -21.83
CA GLU A 9 17.77 22.34 -21.78
C GLU A 9 17.06 23.38 -20.92
N ALA A 10 16.17 24.15 -21.54
CA ALA A 10 15.41 25.16 -20.83
C ALA A 10 14.69 24.44 -19.68
N ASP A 11 14.80 25.00 -18.48
CA ASP A 11 14.02 24.57 -17.33
C ASP A 11 12.52 24.66 -17.72
N VAL A 12 11.97 23.58 -18.22
CA VAL A 12 10.51 23.46 -18.35
C VAL A 12 10.01 23.42 -16.93
N PRO A 13 9.25 24.44 -16.48
CA PRO A 13 8.78 24.46 -15.10
C PRO A 13 7.88 23.25 -14.88
N ARG A 14 8.38 22.29 -14.08
CA ARG A 14 7.58 21.15 -13.66
C ARG A 14 6.50 21.57 -12.67
N GLU A 15 5.39 20.86 -12.67
CA GLU A 15 4.39 21.01 -11.63
C GLU A 15 4.93 20.62 -10.25
N GLN A 16 4.41 21.29 -9.23
CA GLN A 16 4.80 21.03 -7.84
C GLN A 16 4.10 19.80 -7.27
N LEU A 17 4.82 19.08 -6.41
CA LEU A 17 4.45 17.79 -5.86
C LEU A 17 4.39 17.82 -4.33
N SER A 18 3.26 17.44 -3.77
CA SER A 18 3.15 17.08 -2.35
C SER A 18 3.24 15.57 -2.19
N VAL A 19 4.14 15.11 -1.32
CA VAL A 19 4.18 13.72 -0.85
C VAL A 19 3.35 13.61 0.42
N THR A 20 2.42 12.65 0.47
CA THR A 20 1.59 12.39 1.64
C THR A 20 1.91 11.02 2.22
N ILE A 21 2.20 10.97 3.52
CA ILE A 21 2.59 9.77 4.25
C ILE A 21 1.70 9.64 5.48
N ILE A 22 1.14 8.45 5.69
CA ILE A 22 0.48 8.11 6.97
C ILE A 22 1.38 7.16 7.75
N THR A 23 1.42 7.30 9.08
CA THR A 23 2.33 6.52 9.91
C THR A 23 1.75 6.15 11.27
N LEU A 24 2.25 5.04 11.84
CA LEU A 24 2.04 4.61 13.21
C LEU A 24 3.14 3.62 13.61
N ASN A 25 4.04 4.04 14.51
CA ASN A 25 5.15 3.22 15.02
C ASN A 25 6.03 2.61 13.92
N GLU A 26 6.53 3.47 13.04
CA GLU A 26 7.37 3.11 11.88
C GLU A 26 8.81 3.62 12.00
N GLU A 27 9.36 3.73 13.22
CA GLU A 27 10.74 4.24 13.45
C GLU A 27 11.80 3.51 12.63
N ARG A 28 11.57 2.23 12.26
CA ARG A 28 12.50 1.40 11.48
C ARG A 28 12.44 1.70 9.98
N ASN A 29 11.34 2.23 9.49
CA ASN A 29 11.09 2.42 8.07
C ASN A 29 11.06 3.88 7.65
N ILE A 30 10.54 4.76 8.52
CA ILE A 30 10.17 6.12 8.15
C ILE A 30 11.36 6.96 7.65
N ARG A 31 12.58 6.77 8.19
CA ARG A 31 13.76 7.50 7.76
C ARG A 31 14.07 7.26 6.28
N ASP A 32 14.16 6.00 5.87
CA ASP A 32 14.45 5.65 4.47
C ASP A 32 13.33 6.05 3.52
N CYS A 33 12.08 6.02 4.00
CA CYS A 33 10.92 6.52 3.26
C CYS A 33 11.08 8.01 2.97
N LEU A 34 11.29 8.84 4.00
CA LEU A 34 11.45 10.29 3.90
C LEU A 34 12.67 10.68 3.06
N GLU A 35 13.80 10.00 3.24
CA GLU A 35 15.01 10.24 2.43
C GLU A 35 14.75 9.99 0.95
N SER A 36 13.99 8.95 0.61
CA SER A 36 13.66 8.61 -0.79
C SER A 36 12.78 9.65 -1.50
N VAL A 37 12.14 10.53 -0.74
CA VAL A 37 11.23 11.58 -1.27
C VAL A 37 11.67 13.00 -0.92
N ARG A 38 12.85 13.19 -0.35
CA ARG A 38 13.40 14.50 0.06
C ARG A 38 13.48 15.54 -1.08
N TRP A 39 13.44 15.09 -2.32
CA TRP A 39 13.45 15.91 -3.53
C TRP A 39 12.07 16.52 -3.88
N ALA A 40 11.00 16.14 -3.17
CA ALA A 40 9.66 16.69 -3.37
C ALA A 40 9.56 18.14 -2.88
N ASP A 41 8.58 18.89 -3.37
CA ASP A 41 8.38 20.29 -2.97
C ASP A 41 7.75 20.38 -1.58
N GLU A 42 7.01 19.35 -1.16
CA GLU A 42 6.34 19.27 0.13
C GLU A 42 6.25 17.83 0.61
N ILE A 43 6.49 17.60 1.90
CA ILE A 43 6.28 16.31 2.57
C ILE A 43 5.30 16.53 3.72
N ILE A 44 4.21 15.78 3.70
CA ILE A 44 3.15 15.80 4.71
C ILE A 44 3.11 14.46 5.41
N VAL A 45 3.16 14.48 6.74
CA VAL A 45 3.05 13.29 7.57
C VAL A 45 1.80 13.38 8.44
N VAL A 46 0.95 12.34 8.41
CA VAL A 46 -0.16 12.21 9.34
C VAL A 46 0.06 10.99 10.21
N ASP A 47 0.31 11.25 11.48
CA ASP A 47 0.62 10.24 12.49
C ASP A 47 -0.62 9.81 13.25
N SER A 48 -0.75 8.52 13.54
CA SER A 48 -1.90 7.95 14.24
C SER A 48 -1.68 7.79 15.75
N GLY A 49 -0.69 8.49 16.32
CA GLY A 49 -0.33 8.44 17.74
C GLY A 49 0.85 7.51 18.02
N SER A 50 1.94 7.65 17.26
CA SER A 50 3.17 6.89 17.47
C SER A 50 3.76 7.12 18.85
N THR A 51 4.24 6.05 19.46
CA THR A 51 4.86 6.04 20.80
C THR A 51 6.37 5.74 20.76
N ASP A 52 6.89 5.43 19.58
CA ASP A 52 8.30 5.22 19.27
C ASP A 52 8.97 6.51 18.74
N ARG A 53 10.13 6.40 18.11
CA ARG A 53 10.86 7.56 17.58
C ARG A 53 10.38 8.06 16.22
N THR A 54 9.25 7.56 15.71
CA THR A 54 8.73 7.92 14.38
C THR A 54 8.64 9.45 14.20
N ILE A 55 7.97 10.15 15.11
CA ILE A 55 7.77 11.62 15.00
C ILE A 55 9.10 12.37 15.10
N GLN A 56 9.99 11.95 16.00
CA GLN A 56 11.31 12.57 16.13
C GLN A 56 12.10 12.49 14.81
N ILE A 57 12.01 11.36 14.10
CA ILE A 57 12.65 11.19 12.79
C ILE A 57 11.95 12.06 11.74
N CYS A 58 10.63 12.14 11.73
CA CYS A 58 9.90 12.97 10.77
C CYS A 58 10.28 14.44 10.85
N LEU A 59 10.50 14.98 12.06
CA LEU A 59 10.90 16.37 12.30
C LEU A 59 12.28 16.74 11.70
N GLU A 60 13.11 15.75 11.35
CA GLU A 60 14.37 16.00 10.64
C GLU A 60 14.16 16.34 9.14
N TYR A 61 12.95 16.07 8.58
CA TYR A 61 12.64 16.20 7.16
C TYR A 61 11.54 17.21 6.85
N THR A 62 10.58 17.41 7.77
CA THR A 62 9.45 18.31 7.57
C THR A 62 8.89 18.79 8.92
N ASP A 63 8.34 20.00 8.91
CA ASP A 63 7.53 20.56 9.99
C ASP A 63 6.01 20.34 9.77
N ARG A 64 5.65 19.78 8.60
CA ARG A 64 4.26 19.49 8.23
C ARG A 64 3.83 18.13 8.74
N ILE A 65 3.66 18.03 10.06
CA ILE A 65 3.27 16.81 10.78
C ILE A 65 1.98 17.06 11.52
N TRP A 66 0.99 16.20 11.32
CA TRP A 66 -0.29 16.23 12.03
C TRP A 66 -0.54 14.93 12.77
N THR A 67 -1.09 15.01 13.96
CA THR A 67 -1.58 13.85 14.70
C THR A 67 -3.08 13.72 14.51
N ASN A 68 -3.52 12.55 14.04
CA ASN A 68 -4.94 12.23 13.89
C ASN A 68 -5.20 10.79 14.37
N PRO A 69 -6.03 10.56 15.39
CA PRO A 69 -6.36 9.22 15.85
C PRO A 69 -6.85 8.36 14.69
N TRP A 70 -6.50 7.09 14.67
CA TRP A 70 -6.77 6.18 13.55
C TRP A 70 -8.27 6.05 13.21
N PRO A 71 -8.77 6.61 12.11
CA PRO A 71 -10.17 6.52 11.71
C PRO A 71 -10.42 5.42 10.66
N GLY A 72 -9.36 4.72 10.24
CA GLY A 72 -9.31 3.82 9.10
C GLY A 72 -8.41 4.34 7.98
N MET A 73 -7.97 3.45 7.09
CA MET A 73 -6.94 3.72 6.08
C MET A 73 -7.34 4.84 5.11
N ASN A 74 -8.55 4.76 4.56
CA ASN A 74 -9.03 5.75 3.60
C ASN A 74 -9.16 7.15 4.20
N GLU A 75 -9.70 7.23 5.42
CA GLU A 75 -9.90 8.51 6.07
C GLU A 75 -8.57 9.15 6.48
N GLN A 76 -7.62 8.35 7.00
CA GLN A 76 -6.29 8.85 7.34
C GLN A 76 -5.56 9.42 6.12
N LYS A 77 -5.63 8.72 4.98
CA LYS A 77 -5.08 9.21 3.70
C LYS A 77 -5.82 10.46 3.19
N ARG A 78 -7.13 10.57 3.44
CA ARG A 78 -7.90 11.76 3.09
C ARG A 78 -7.48 12.97 3.95
N VAL A 79 -7.23 12.77 5.24
CA VAL A 79 -6.69 13.83 6.10
C VAL A 79 -5.34 14.31 5.55
N ALA A 80 -4.43 13.41 5.19
CA ALA A 80 -3.15 13.78 4.59
C ALA A 80 -3.32 14.54 3.26
N LEU A 81 -4.23 14.10 2.39
CA LEU A 81 -4.54 14.77 1.12
C LEU A 81 -5.07 16.20 1.32
N ASN A 82 -5.89 16.42 2.34
CA ASN A 82 -6.45 17.74 2.62
C ASN A 82 -5.38 18.76 3.03
N HIS A 83 -4.30 18.33 3.67
CA HIS A 83 -3.18 19.17 4.05
C HIS A 83 -2.20 19.47 2.91
N ALA A 84 -2.27 18.76 1.80
CA ALA A 84 -1.39 18.97 0.65
C ALA A 84 -1.67 20.32 -0.03
N ALA A 85 -0.60 21.08 -0.33
CA ALA A 85 -0.73 22.39 -0.95
C ALA A 85 -0.63 22.33 -2.50
N HIS A 86 0.07 21.34 -3.06
CA HIS A 86 0.41 21.29 -4.46
C HIS A 86 -0.59 20.49 -5.33
N PRO A 87 -0.62 20.76 -6.64
CA PRO A 87 -1.59 20.14 -7.56
C PRO A 87 -1.35 18.65 -7.79
N TRP A 88 -0.12 18.16 -7.64
CA TRP A 88 0.19 16.76 -7.74
C TRP A 88 0.45 16.12 -6.38
N ILE A 89 -0.05 14.92 -6.22
CA ILE A 89 0.07 14.12 -4.99
C ILE A 89 0.79 12.83 -5.29
N LEU A 90 1.83 12.54 -4.52
CA LEU A 90 2.42 11.22 -4.40
C LEU A 90 2.07 10.67 -3.02
N ASN A 91 1.14 9.71 -2.98
CA ASN A 91 0.79 9.04 -1.72
C ASN A 91 1.63 7.78 -1.57
N ILE A 92 2.41 7.69 -0.51
CA ILE A 92 3.20 6.50 -0.17
C ILE A 92 2.98 6.10 1.29
N ASP A 93 3.17 4.83 1.57
CA ASP A 93 3.11 4.30 2.93
C ASP A 93 4.52 4.39 3.57
N ALA A 94 4.62 4.44 4.91
CA ALA A 94 5.88 4.65 5.62
C ALA A 94 6.92 3.54 5.37
N ASP A 95 6.51 2.37 4.91
CA ASP A 95 7.33 1.23 4.53
C ASP A 95 7.63 1.15 3.01
N GLU A 96 7.25 2.19 2.25
CA GLU A 96 7.54 2.33 0.81
C GLU A 96 8.71 3.29 0.56
N ARG A 97 9.45 3.09 -0.56
CA ARG A 97 10.59 3.92 -0.98
C ARG A 97 10.55 4.17 -2.47
N VAL A 98 10.76 5.42 -2.86
CA VAL A 98 10.90 5.84 -4.26
C VAL A 98 12.34 5.60 -4.69
N SER A 99 12.55 4.70 -5.66
CA SER A 99 13.88 4.49 -6.26
C SER A 99 14.29 5.68 -7.14
N ASP A 100 15.60 5.85 -7.41
CA ASP A 100 16.10 6.90 -8.31
C ASP A 100 15.50 6.79 -9.71
N ASP A 101 15.31 5.57 -10.21
CA ASP A 101 14.66 5.32 -11.49
C ASP A 101 13.20 5.80 -11.48
N LEU A 102 12.42 5.45 -10.44
CA LEU A 102 11.04 5.93 -10.29
C LEU A 102 10.98 7.45 -10.13
N ARG A 103 11.90 8.04 -9.33
CA ARG A 103 12.04 9.49 -9.20
C ARG A 103 12.22 10.17 -10.56
N GLY A 104 13.15 9.68 -11.38
CA GLY A 104 13.38 10.22 -12.72
C GLY A 104 12.15 10.17 -13.63
N HIS A 105 11.37 9.12 -13.52
CA HIS A 105 10.09 9.01 -14.23
C HIS A 105 9.03 9.99 -13.68
N ILE A 106 8.93 10.14 -12.36
CA ILE A 106 7.97 11.07 -11.73
C ILE A 106 8.30 12.50 -12.15
N LEU A 107 9.54 12.94 -12.07
CA LEU A 107 9.94 14.28 -12.47
C LEU A 107 9.56 14.57 -13.93
N ARG A 108 9.80 13.63 -14.82
CA ARG A 108 9.43 13.74 -16.24
C ARG A 108 7.92 13.88 -16.47
N VAL A 109 7.10 13.13 -15.74
CA VAL A 109 5.64 13.23 -15.90
C VAL A 109 5.07 14.50 -15.29
N LEU A 110 5.73 15.11 -14.31
CA LEU A 110 5.38 16.42 -13.78
C LEU A 110 5.64 17.56 -14.79
N GLU A 111 6.57 17.36 -15.71
CA GLU A 111 6.82 18.28 -16.85
C GLU A 111 5.81 18.06 -17.97
N THR A 112 5.56 16.81 -18.36
CA THR A 112 4.75 16.46 -19.54
C THR A 112 3.25 16.45 -19.30
N GLN A 113 2.81 16.12 -18.09
CA GLN A 113 1.41 16.06 -17.64
C GLN A 113 0.46 15.29 -18.57
N ASP A 114 0.94 14.21 -19.16
CA ASP A 114 0.24 13.47 -20.23
C ASP A 114 -0.85 12.51 -19.70
N ALA A 115 -1.11 12.52 -18.37
CA ALA A 115 -2.22 11.83 -17.72
C ALA A 115 -2.62 12.55 -16.41
N ASP A 116 -3.72 12.10 -15.79
CA ASP A 116 -4.24 12.64 -14.53
C ASP A 116 -3.83 11.78 -13.31
N GLY A 117 -3.33 10.58 -13.57
CA GLY A 117 -2.79 9.69 -12.57
C GLY A 117 -1.87 8.64 -13.14
N TYR A 118 -0.99 8.11 -12.28
CA TYR A 118 -0.01 7.10 -12.64
C TYR A 118 0.03 5.99 -11.62
N ARG A 119 0.04 4.76 -12.13
CA ARG A 119 0.29 3.57 -11.33
C ARG A 119 1.66 3.01 -11.65
N PHE A 120 2.27 2.37 -10.68
CA PHE A 120 3.53 1.67 -10.85
C PHE A 120 3.52 0.34 -10.13
N PRO A 121 4.34 -0.63 -10.56
CA PRO A 121 4.44 -1.91 -9.88
C PRO A 121 5.14 -1.73 -8.53
N ARG A 122 4.68 -2.42 -7.49
CA ARG A 122 5.40 -2.52 -6.23
C ARG A 122 6.37 -3.70 -6.25
N LYS A 123 7.60 -3.41 -5.85
CA LYS A 123 8.64 -4.40 -5.60
C LYS A 123 8.56 -4.81 -4.13
N ASN A 124 7.72 -5.80 -3.84
CA ASN A 124 7.42 -6.22 -2.48
C ASN A 124 8.53 -7.10 -1.90
N TYR A 125 9.10 -6.69 -0.75
CA TYR A 125 10.03 -7.47 0.02
C TYR A 125 9.31 -8.17 1.16
N PHE A 126 9.45 -9.49 1.22
CA PHE A 126 9.02 -10.31 2.34
C PHE A 126 10.24 -10.70 3.14
N LEU A 127 10.37 -10.16 4.35
CA LEU A 127 11.60 -10.17 5.12
C LEU A 127 12.72 -9.45 4.33
N ASP A 128 13.75 -10.14 3.94
CA ASP A 128 14.91 -9.63 3.19
C ASP A 128 14.87 -9.96 1.68
N ARG A 129 13.83 -10.68 1.22
CA ARG A 129 13.75 -11.17 -0.15
C ARG A 129 12.70 -10.45 -0.99
N TRP A 130 13.09 -9.98 -2.16
CA TRP A 130 12.15 -9.54 -3.19
C TRP A 130 11.32 -10.73 -3.71
N MET A 131 10.01 -10.67 -3.51
CA MET A 131 9.06 -11.67 -3.99
C MET A 131 8.66 -11.38 -5.43
N LYS A 132 9.02 -12.28 -6.35
CA LYS A 132 8.74 -12.13 -7.78
C LYS A 132 7.50 -12.91 -8.23
N HIS A 133 7.14 -13.95 -7.49
CA HIS A 133 6.11 -14.92 -7.85
C HIS A 133 5.03 -15.01 -6.77
N GLY A 134 4.17 -16.02 -6.83
CA GLY A 134 3.11 -16.18 -5.83
C GLY A 134 2.04 -15.09 -5.85
N GLY A 135 2.01 -14.24 -6.89
CA GLY A 135 1.08 -13.11 -7.00
C GLY A 135 1.56 -11.83 -6.28
N TRP A 136 2.85 -11.76 -5.91
CA TRP A 136 3.45 -10.61 -5.26
C TRP A 136 3.95 -9.54 -6.23
N TYR A 137 4.25 -9.93 -7.49
CA TYR A 137 4.72 -9.03 -8.53
C TYR A 137 4.18 -9.46 -9.91
N PRO A 138 3.83 -8.49 -10.81
CA PRO A 138 3.70 -7.06 -10.54
C PRO A 138 2.41 -6.76 -9.76
N ASP A 139 2.55 -5.97 -8.70
CA ASP A 139 1.44 -5.46 -7.90
C ASP A 139 1.29 -3.96 -8.21
N HIS A 140 0.39 -3.62 -9.14
CA HIS A 140 0.23 -2.25 -9.61
C HIS A 140 -0.62 -1.42 -8.65
N VAL A 141 -0.05 -0.32 -8.15
CA VAL A 141 -0.73 0.64 -7.28
C VAL A 141 -0.75 2.02 -7.89
N LEU A 142 -1.88 2.71 -7.81
CA LEU A 142 -2.01 4.11 -8.20
C LEU A 142 -1.59 4.97 -7.01
N ARG A 143 -0.49 5.70 -7.14
CA ARG A 143 0.10 6.48 -6.05
C ARG A 143 0.37 7.94 -6.41
N LEU A 144 0.53 8.26 -7.72
CA LEU A 144 0.76 9.60 -8.22
C LEU A 144 -0.49 10.08 -8.97
N PHE A 145 -1.04 11.23 -8.61
CA PHE A 145 -2.27 11.74 -9.22
C PHE A 145 -2.47 13.24 -8.99
N LYS A 146 -3.26 13.87 -9.86
CA LYS A 146 -3.70 15.27 -9.66
C LYS A 146 -4.67 15.34 -8.49
N LYS A 147 -4.42 16.24 -7.54
CA LYS A 147 -5.21 16.40 -6.31
C LYS A 147 -6.70 16.56 -6.59
N GLU A 148 -7.05 17.39 -7.56
CA GLU A 148 -8.45 17.67 -7.92
C GLU A 148 -9.18 16.52 -8.63
N ARG A 149 -8.41 15.54 -9.17
CA ARG A 149 -8.93 14.39 -9.91
C ARG A 149 -8.93 13.10 -9.11
N GLY A 150 -8.19 13.05 -8.00
CA GLY A 150 -8.02 11.87 -7.20
C GLY A 150 -8.91 11.86 -5.96
N ARG A 151 -9.46 10.69 -5.65
CA ARG A 151 -10.18 10.47 -4.38
C ARG A 151 -9.93 9.09 -3.84
N TYR A 152 -9.95 8.96 -2.52
CA TYR A 152 -9.89 7.64 -1.88
C TYR A 152 -11.27 6.98 -1.87
N ALA A 153 -11.32 5.72 -2.25
CA ALA A 153 -12.54 4.90 -2.30
C ALA A 153 -12.24 3.47 -1.83
N GLY A 154 -13.29 2.71 -1.56
CA GLY A 154 -13.20 1.34 -1.04
C GLY A 154 -13.52 1.27 0.44
N MET A 155 -13.50 0.06 0.98
CA MET A 155 -13.65 -0.22 2.42
C MET A 155 -12.34 -0.75 2.96
N ASP A 156 -11.95 -0.32 4.17
CA ASP A 156 -10.79 -0.87 4.85
C ASP A 156 -10.85 -2.41 4.91
N PRO A 157 -9.74 -3.09 4.71
CA PRO A 157 -8.38 -2.63 4.44
C PRO A 157 -8.02 -2.48 2.95
N HIS A 158 -8.99 -2.44 2.04
CA HIS A 158 -8.81 -2.39 0.58
C HIS A 158 -9.05 -0.97 0.05
N ASP A 159 -8.24 -0.03 0.55
CA ASP A 159 -8.25 1.33 0.03
C ASP A 159 -7.75 1.38 -1.42
N LYS A 160 -8.37 2.25 -2.21
CA LYS A 160 -7.97 2.51 -3.59
C LYS A 160 -8.05 4.00 -3.87
N VAL A 161 -7.05 4.51 -4.57
CA VAL A 161 -7.17 5.80 -5.22
C VAL A 161 -7.93 5.59 -6.53
N VAL A 162 -8.97 6.39 -6.73
CA VAL A 162 -9.72 6.48 -7.98
C VAL A 162 -9.44 7.84 -8.58
N VAL A 163 -9.06 7.88 -9.85
CA VAL A 163 -8.75 9.11 -10.59
C VAL A 163 -9.78 9.31 -11.69
N GLU A 164 -10.35 10.51 -11.74
CA GLU A 164 -11.20 10.95 -12.84
C GLU A 164 -10.32 11.47 -13.96
N GLY A 165 -10.24 10.70 -15.05
CA GLY A 165 -9.42 11.03 -16.21
C GLY A 165 -8.51 9.89 -16.64
N ARG A 166 -7.42 10.29 -17.32
CA ARG A 166 -6.48 9.33 -17.90
C ARG A 166 -5.49 8.82 -16.86
N VAL A 167 -5.39 7.50 -16.75
CA VAL A 167 -4.38 6.82 -15.90
C VAL A 167 -3.39 6.08 -16.78
N ARG A 168 -2.09 6.28 -16.52
CA ARG A 168 -0.98 5.58 -17.19
C ARG A 168 -0.19 4.71 -16.22
N THR A 169 0.69 3.89 -16.77
CA THR A 169 1.61 3.07 -15.98
C THR A 169 3.04 3.55 -16.19
N ILE A 170 3.74 3.83 -15.08
CA ILE A 170 5.18 3.99 -15.05
C ILE A 170 5.79 2.62 -14.79
N PRO A 171 6.75 2.15 -15.61
CA PRO A 171 7.30 0.80 -15.44
C PRO A 171 8.27 0.66 -14.27
N ALA A 172 8.82 1.78 -13.78
CA ALA A 172 9.73 1.79 -12.65
C ALA A 172 9.02 1.43 -11.33
N PRO A 173 9.58 0.51 -10.52
CA PRO A 173 8.89 0.03 -9.34
C PRO A 173 9.05 0.92 -8.12
N LEU A 174 7.99 0.99 -7.30
CA LEU A 174 8.03 1.44 -5.92
C LEU A 174 8.52 0.29 -5.04
N VAL A 175 9.55 0.52 -4.24
CA VAL A 175 10.08 -0.50 -3.31
C VAL A 175 9.21 -0.52 -2.06
N HIS A 176 8.80 -1.71 -1.60
CA HIS A 176 7.91 -1.88 -0.46
C HIS A 176 8.43 -2.96 0.48
N HIS A 177 8.78 -2.59 1.70
CA HIS A 177 9.24 -3.48 2.76
C HIS A 177 8.06 -3.97 3.60
N THR A 178 7.31 -4.93 3.05
CA THR A 178 5.99 -5.34 3.56
C THR A 178 6.04 -5.91 4.97
N TYR A 179 7.04 -6.75 5.27
CA TYR A 179 7.16 -7.43 6.57
C TYR A 179 8.61 -7.53 6.99
N SER A 180 8.92 -7.08 8.19
CA SER A 180 10.25 -7.16 8.79
C SER A 180 10.47 -8.44 9.61
N SER A 181 9.40 -9.17 9.96
CA SER A 181 9.48 -10.42 10.71
C SER A 181 8.28 -11.33 10.45
N LEU A 182 8.45 -12.63 10.69
CA LEU A 182 7.35 -13.60 10.64
C LEU A 182 6.25 -13.30 11.66
N SER A 183 6.61 -12.83 12.85
CA SER A 183 5.64 -12.45 13.88
C SER A 183 4.75 -11.30 13.41
N GLN A 184 5.34 -10.28 12.77
CA GLN A 184 4.59 -9.18 12.18
C GLN A 184 3.67 -9.68 11.05
N TYR A 185 4.19 -10.58 10.19
CA TYR A 185 3.41 -11.19 9.12
C TYR A 185 2.18 -11.91 9.67
N VAL A 186 2.36 -12.81 10.64
CA VAL A 186 1.27 -13.58 11.26
C VAL A 186 0.23 -12.65 11.91
N SER A 187 0.68 -11.64 12.64
CA SER A 187 -0.21 -10.65 13.27
C SER A 187 -1.05 -9.89 12.23
N ARG A 188 -0.43 -9.37 11.16
CA ARG A 188 -1.15 -8.68 10.08
C ARG A 188 -2.12 -9.63 9.35
N GLN A 189 -1.72 -10.89 9.08
CA GLN A 189 -2.61 -11.89 8.46
C GLN A 189 -3.82 -12.20 9.34
N ASN A 190 -3.64 -12.27 10.66
CA ASN A 190 -4.74 -12.42 11.60
C ASN A 190 -5.72 -11.25 11.55
N ALA A 191 -5.22 -10.00 11.54
CA ALA A 191 -6.04 -8.79 11.40
C ALA A 191 -6.82 -8.78 10.08
N TYR A 192 -6.16 -9.08 8.95
CA TYR A 192 -6.82 -9.18 7.64
C TYR A 192 -7.89 -10.26 7.59
N SER A 193 -7.66 -11.40 8.25
CA SER A 193 -8.67 -12.47 8.31
C SER A 193 -9.90 -12.05 9.14
N ASN A 194 -9.73 -11.25 10.21
CA ASN A 194 -10.84 -10.69 10.99
C ASN A 194 -11.69 -9.74 10.13
N ALA A 195 -11.07 -8.71 9.54
CA ALA A 195 -11.76 -7.74 8.71
C ALA A 195 -12.49 -8.40 7.52
N SER A 196 -11.83 -9.38 6.87
CA SER A 196 -12.43 -10.14 5.78
C SER A 196 -13.59 -11.02 6.22
N ALA A 197 -13.52 -11.60 7.42
CA ALA A 197 -14.61 -12.40 7.97
C ALA A 197 -15.83 -11.55 8.28
N GLU A 198 -15.64 -10.41 8.93
CA GLU A 198 -16.72 -9.44 9.20
C GLU A 198 -17.37 -8.94 7.90
N ALA A 199 -16.58 -8.64 6.88
CA ALA A 199 -17.08 -8.21 5.57
C ALA A 199 -17.96 -9.29 4.93
N LEU A 200 -17.55 -10.56 4.96
CA LEU A 200 -18.35 -11.67 4.43
C LEU A 200 -19.70 -11.82 5.18
N VAL A 201 -19.67 -11.69 6.51
CA VAL A 201 -20.89 -11.78 7.33
C VAL A 201 -21.82 -10.59 7.06
N ARG A 202 -21.28 -9.38 6.90
CA ARG A 202 -22.08 -8.20 6.52
C ARG A 202 -22.74 -8.36 5.13
N GLN A 203 -22.06 -9.03 4.20
CA GLN A 203 -22.58 -9.32 2.85
C GLN A 203 -23.60 -10.47 2.82
N GLY A 204 -23.89 -11.10 3.97
CA GLY A 204 -24.82 -12.23 4.04
C GLY A 204 -24.31 -13.51 3.37
N ALA A 205 -22.98 -13.66 3.24
CA ALA A 205 -22.40 -14.83 2.58
C ALA A 205 -22.69 -16.12 3.36
N ARG A 206 -23.20 -17.14 2.67
CA ARG A 206 -23.40 -18.48 3.25
C ARG A 206 -22.05 -19.20 3.35
N ILE A 207 -21.70 -19.64 4.56
CA ILE A 207 -20.46 -20.36 4.81
C ILE A 207 -20.76 -21.85 4.99
N PHE A 208 -20.15 -22.66 4.13
CA PHE A 208 -20.24 -24.11 4.20
C PHE A 208 -18.97 -24.68 4.82
N PRO A 209 -18.99 -25.14 6.10
CA PRO A 209 -17.77 -25.56 6.82
C PRO A 209 -16.96 -26.65 6.09
N LEU A 210 -17.64 -27.61 5.44
CA LEU A 210 -17.01 -28.69 4.70
C LEU A 210 -16.16 -28.22 3.49
N LEU A 211 -16.42 -27.01 2.98
CA LEU A 211 -15.66 -26.44 1.87
C LEU A 211 -14.41 -25.64 2.33
N ILE A 212 -14.28 -25.38 3.64
CA ILE A 212 -13.16 -24.60 4.16
C ILE A 212 -11.81 -25.28 3.89
N PRO A 213 -11.63 -26.59 4.17
CA PRO A 213 -10.38 -27.27 3.84
C PRO A 213 -10.03 -27.23 2.36
N LEU A 214 -11.03 -27.44 1.49
CA LEU A 214 -10.82 -27.40 0.03
C LEU A 214 -10.37 -26.02 -0.45
N LYS A 215 -11.01 -24.94 0.04
CA LYS A 215 -10.61 -23.58 -0.29
C LYS A 215 -9.19 -23.23 0.22
N THR A 216 -8.85 -23.76 1.39
CA THR A 216 -7.52 -23.59 2.00
C THR A 216 -6.44 -24.26 1.16
N LEU A 217 -6.65 -25.54 0.80
CA LEU A 217 -5.74 -26.31 -0.05
C LEU A 217 -5.61 -25.70 -1.45
N TRP A 218 -6.73 -25.28 -2.04
CA TRP A 218 -6.73 -24.60 -3.33
C TRP A 218 -5.92 -23.30 -3.27
N LYS A 219 -6.05 -22.50 -2.20
CA LYS A 219 -5.29 -21.26 -2.05
C LYS A 219 -3.79 -21.50 -1.98
N PHE A 220 -3.37 -22.54 -1.26
CA PHE A 220 -1.96 -22.96 -1.27
C PHE A 220 -1.52 -23.36 -2.68
N PHE A 221 -2.25 -24.25 -3.33
CA PHE A 221 -1.93 -24.74 -4.68
C PHE A 221 -1.88 -23.56 -5.68
N GLU A 222 -2.88 -22.69 -5.67
CA GLU A 222 -2.91 -21.49 -6.51
C GLU A 222 -1.65 -20.63 -6.33
N THR A 223 -1.30 -20.32 -5.07
CA THR A 223 -0.20 -19.40 -4.77
C THR A 223 1.16 -20.03 -5.02
N TYR A 224 1.35 -21.29 -4.58
CA TYR A 224 2.64 -21.95 -4.62
C TYR A 224 2.95 -22.57 -6.00
N ILE A 225 1.95 -23.23 -6.61
CA ILE A 225 2.14 -23.94 -7.89
C ILE A 225 1.71 -23.05 -9.08
N VAL A 226 0.43 -22.65 -9.15
CA VAL A 226 -0.09 -21.93 -10.33
C VAL A 226 0.58 -20.57 -10.52
N LYS A 227 0.78 -19.82 -9.43
CA LYS A 227 1.48 -18.53 -9.45
C LYS A 227 2.99 -18.67 -9.24
N MET A 228 3.53 -19.89 -9.34
CA MET A 228 4.96 -20.19 -9.32
C MET A 228 5.68 -19.72 -8.03
N GLY A 229 4.97 -19.64 -6.90
CA GLY A 229 5.54 -19.21 -5.62
C GLY A 229 6.77 -20.03 -5.18
N PHE A 230 6.88 -21.30 -5.63
CA PHE A 230 8.05 -22.16 -5.38
C PHE A 230 9.36 -21.59 -5.93
N MET A 231 9.30 -20.71 -6.95
CA MET A 231 10.49 -20.07 -7.51
C MET A 231 11.12 -19.02 -6.57
N ASP A 232 10.35 -18.53 -5.58
CA ASP A 232 10.87 -17.66 -4.52
C ASP A 232 11.43 -18.47 -3.33
N GLY A 233 11.63 -19.79 -3.51
CA GLY A 233 12.24 -20.69 -2.52
C GLY A 233 11.43 -20.78 -1.23
N PHE A 234 12.12 -20.85 -0.08
CA PHE A 234 11.45 -20.98 1.21
C PHE A 234 10.55 -19.79 1.57
N HIS A 235 10.91 -18.56 1.15
CA HIS A 235 10.06 -17.38 1.33
C HIS A 235 8.72 -17.54 0.58
N GLY A 236 8.76 -18.05 -0.65
CA GLY A 236 7.54 -18.34 -1.42
C GLY A 236 6.68 -19.43 -0.78
N PHE A 237 7.29 -20.45 -0.19
CA PHE A 237 6.56 -21.46 0.58
C PHE A 237 5.87 -20.87 1.80
N VAL A 238 6.59 -20.08 2.62
CA VAL A 238 6.03 -19.43 3.80
C VAL A 238 4.91 -18.47 3.43
N ALA A 239 5.08 -17.68 2.36
CA ALA A 239 4.06 -16.76 1.87
C ALA A 239 2.79 -17.52 1.39
N ALA A 240 2.96 -18.64 0.68
CA ALA A 240 1.84 -19.48 0.23
C ALA A 240 1.10 -20.14 1.39
N MET A 241 1.83 -20.64 2.40
CA MET A 241 1.25 -21.16 3.63
C MET A 241 0.46 -20.06 4.37
N GLY A 242 1.03 -18.87 4.51
CA GLY A 242 0.35 -17.74 5.15
C GLY A 242 -0.93 -17.34 4.43
N ALA A 243 -0.92 -17.23 3.10
CA ALA A 243 -2.11 -16.95 2.30
C ALA A 243 -3.20 -18.04 2.47
N SER A 244 -2.77 -19.29 2.55
CA SER A 244 -3.64 -20.44 2.80
C SER A 244 -4.27 -20.37 4.20
N PHE A 245 -3.48 -20.13 5.24
CA PHE A 245 -3.97 -19.97 6.62
C PHE A 245 -4.90 -18.75 6.76
N THR A 246 -4.59 -17.64 6.11
CA THR A 246 -5.48 -16.47 6.08
C THR A 246 -6.83 -16.82 5.46
N THR A 247 -6.83 -17.60 4.40
CA THR A 247 -8.06 -18.11 3.77
C THR A 247 -8.82 -19.01 4.73
N PHE A 248 -8.15 -19.93 5.43
CA PHE A 248 -8.77 -20.79 6.46
C PHE A 248 -9.43 -19.93 7.55
N TRP A 249 -8.66 -19.02 8.17
CA TRP A 249 -9.18 -18.20 9.27
C TRP A 249 -10.29 -17.27 8.85
N LYS A 250 -10.23 -16.68 7.65
CA LYS A 250 -11.32 -15.89 7.10
C LYS A 250 -12.63 -16.66 7.13
N TYR A 251 -12.68 -17.85 6.56
CA TYR A 251 -13.92 -18.64 6.50
C TYR A 251 -14.31 -19.28 7.84
N ALA A 252 -13.36 -19.74 8.64
CA ALA A 252 -13.66 -20.29 9.96
C ALA A 252 -14.23 -19.23 10.91
N LYS A 253 -13.65 -18.03 10.93
CA LYS A 253 -14.18 -16.89 11.71
C LYS A 253 -15.54 -16.42 11.18
N SER A 254 -15.73 -16.38 9.86
CA SER A 254 -17.06 -16.06 9.29
C SER A 254 -18.12 -17.05 9.73
N TRP A 255 -17.82 -18.34 9.74
CA TRP A 255 -18.72 -19.37 10.23
C TRP A 255 -19.08 -19.18 11.70
N ASP A 256 -18.07 -18.93 12.56
CA ASP A 256 -18.30 -18.70 14.01
C ASP A 256 -19.17 -17.44 14.25
N LEU A 257 -18.91 -16.35 13.54
CA LEU A 257 -19.68 -15.11 13.64
C LEU A 257 -21.14 -15.31 13.17
N THR A 258 -21.36 -16.07 12.10
CA THR A 258 -22.72 -16.36 11.60
C THR A 258 -23.51 -17.19 12.60
N ARG A 259 -22.88 -18.25 13.14
CA ARG A 259 -23.51 -19.12 14.16
C ARG A 259 -23.90 -18.35 15.42
N LYS A 260 -23.05 -17.43 15.89
CA LYS A 260 -23.34 -16.58 17.06
C LYS A 260 -24.54 -15.67 16.81
N LYS A 261 -24.66 -15.07 15.62
CA LYS A 261 -25.83 -14.26 15.26
C LYS A 261 -27.13 -15.06 15.26
N GLU A 262 -27.13 -16.27 14.71
CA GLU A 262 -28.29 -17.16 14.71
C GLU A 262 -28.72 -17.52 16.13
N HIS A 263 -27.75 -17.83 17.02
CA HIS A 263 -28.05 -18.13 18.43
C HIS A 263 -28.62 -16.94 19.20
N THR A 264 -28.15 -15.70 18.92
CA THR A 264 -28.67 -14.50 19.59
C THR A 264 -30.11 -14.17 19.15
N LEU A 265 -30.49 -14.53 17.92
CA LEU A 265 -31.83 -14.31 17.38
C LEU A 265 -32.85 -15.39 17.82
N THR A 266 -32.38 -16.52 18.37
CA THR A 266 -33.22 -17.64 18.80
C THR A 266 -33.40 -17.73 20.32
N LEU A 267 -32.81 -16.81 21.09
CA LEU A 267 -33.10 -16.69 22.51
C LEU A 267 -34.35 -15.84 22.72
N PRO A 268 -35.36 -16.36 23.48
CA PRO A 268 -36.65 -15.69 23.71
C PRO A 268 -36.50 -14.42 24.54
#